data_8d9b89348e039360bc4d1e4d47d55bf9
#
_entry.id   8d9b89348e039360bc4d1e4d47d55bf9
#
_cell.length_a   1.000
_cell.length_b   1.000
_cell.length_c   1.000
_cell.angle_alpha   90.00
_cell.angle_beta   90.00
_cell.angle_gamma   90.00
#
_symmetry.space_group_name_H-M   'P 1'
#
loop_
_entity.id
_entity.type
_entity.pdbx_description
1 polymer ?
#
loop_
_entity_poly.entity_id
_entity_poly.type
_entity_poly.pdbx_seq_one_letter_code
_entity_poly.pdbx_strand_id
1 'polypeptide(L)'
;MKEAAQRVSRKLSLTRIENWVGAGIPDVLLCDTHGCFHFVELKFTTTNKVDLRPSQVAWLTKHKHASCWILIKKQTKPSERAELFLFKAEDAIDLKMDGLKDKKPEFHCMQPFRWDDMFFKIAGAP
;
A
#
# COMPACT_ATOMS: atom_id res chain seq x y z
N MET A 1 -5.16 5.58 8.22
CA MET A 1 -4.70 4.18 8.24
C MET A 1 -4.30 3.70 9.63
N LYS A 2 -3.52 4.48 10.37
CA LYS A 2 -3.06 4.10 11.72
C LYS A 2 -4.23 3.86 12.69
N GLU A 3 -5.18 4.79 12.74
CA GLU A 3 -6.38 4.66 13.58
C GLU A 3 -7.21 3.44 13.17
N ALA A 4 -7.32 3.19 11.86
CA ALA A 4 -8.04 2.03 11.35
C ALA A 4 -7.36 0.72 11.78
N ALA A 5 -6.03 0.67 11.74
CA ALA A 5 -5.28 -0.51 12.20
C ALA A 5 -5.54 -0.78 13.69
N GLN A 6 -5.53 0.27 14.52
CA GLN A 6 -5.77 0.14 15.96
C GLN A 6 -7.21 -0.30 16.26
N ARG A 7 -8.19 0.07 15.43
CA ARG A 7 -9.57 -0.41 15.59
C ARG A 7 -9.71 -1.89 15.26
N VAL A 8 -8.92 -2.38 14.29
CA VAL A 8 -8.94 -3.82 13.91
C VAL A 8 -8.33 -4.67 15.02
N SER A 9 -7.18 -4.26 15.56
CA SER A 9 -6.52 -4.94 16.66
C SER A 9 -5.51 -4.02 17.34
N ARG A 10 -5.48 -4.05 18.68
CA ARG A 10 -4.47 -3.32 19.45
C ARG A 10 -3.05 -3.81 19.21
N LYS A 11 -2.90 -5.07 18.77
CA LYS A 11 -1.59 -5.67 18.44
C LYS A 11 -1.10 -5.31 17.04
N LEU A 12 -2.00 -4.77 16.21
CA LEU A 12 -1.65 -4.31 14.87
C LEU A 12 -1.07 -2.90 14.97
N SER A 13 0.18 -2.73 14.59
CA SER A 13 0.84 -1.42 14.70
C SER A 13 1.40 -0.96 13.37
N LEU A 14 1.34 0.36 13.16
CA LEU A 14 1.92 1.04 12.01
C LEU A 14 2.99 1.99 12.47
N THR A 15 4.14 1.93 11.83
CA THR A 15 5.25 2.85 12.05
C THR A 15 5.58 3.52 10.73
N ARG A 16 5.57 4.86 10.73
CA ARG A 16 6.02 5.63 9.57
C ARG A 16 7.54 5.60 9.50
N ILE A 17 8.07 5.23 8.34
CA ILE A 17 9.51 5.22 8.10
C ILE A 17 9.91 6.56 7.49
N GLU A 18 10.80 7.29 8.15
CA GLU A 18 11.39 8.50 7.59
C GLU A 18 12.62 8.14 6.79
N ASN A 19 12.61 8.50 5.51
CA ASN A 19 13.69 8.17 4.60
C ASN A 19 14.41 9.44 4.16
N TRP A 20 15.48 9.78 4.89
CA TRP A 20 16.28 10.98 4.64
C TRP A 20 17.14 10.90 3.39
N VAL A 21 17.44 9.70 2.91
CA VAL A 21 18.45 9.46 1.87
C VAL A 21 17.82 9.05 0.54
N GLY A 22 16.50 9.00 0.42
CA GLY A 22 15.83 8.65 -0.82
C GLY A 22 16.12 7.24 -1.31
N ALA A 23 16.39 6.29 -0.41
CA ALA A 23 16.75 4.92 -0.74
C ALA A 23 15.59 4.07 -1.31
N GLY A 24 14.40 4.66 -1.44
CA GLY A 24 13.23 3.97 -1.99
C GLY A 24 12.54 3.01 -1.03
N ILE A 25 12.89 3.05 0.25
CA ILE A 25 12.24 2.25 1.29
C ILE A 25 10.78 2.68 1.40
N PRO A 26 9.83 1.73 1.52
CA PRO A 26 8.41 2.06 1.69
C PRO A 26 8.11 2.94 2.90
N ASP A 27 7.00 3.70 2.83
CA ASP A 27 6.64 4.71 3.83
C ASP A 27 6.25 4.13 5.19
N VAL A 28 5.72 2.92 5.22
CA VAL A 28 5.08 2.37 6.42
C VAL A 28 5.58 0.96 6.69
N LEU A 29 5.85 0.71 7.97
CA LEU A 29 6.10 -0.62 8.50
C LEU A 29 4.88 -1.04 9.33
N LEU A 30 4.24 -2.12 8.93
CA LEU A 30 3.11 -2.71 9.62
C LEU A 30 3.59 -3.95 10.37
N CYS A 31 3.39 -3.99 11.69
CA CYS A 31 3.60 -5.20 12.48
C CYS A 31 2.23 -5.83 12.76
N ASP A 32 2.06 -7.09 12.38
CA ASP A 32 0.79 -7.78 12.56
C ASP A 32 0.67 -8.41 13.97
N THR A 33 -0.47 -9.05 14.21
CA THR A 33 -0.79 -9.65 15.52
C THR A 33 0.06 -10.88 15.84
N HIS A 34 0.76 -11.43 14.85
CA HIS A 34 1.67 -12.57 14.98
C HIS A 34 3.13 -12.15 15.10
N GLY A 35 3.41 -10.85 15.12
CA GLY A 35 4.76 -10.32 15.20
C GLY A 35 5.50 -10.26 13.88
N CYS A 36 4.82 -10.44 12.76
CA CYS A 36 5.41 -10.34 11.43
C CYS A 36 5.34 -8.92 10.89
N PHE A 37 6.38 -8.51 10.18
CA PHE A 37 6.49 -7.18 9.58
C PHE A 37 6.11 -7.20 8.11
N HIS A 38 5.46 -6.12 7.68
CA HIS A 38 5.04 -5.90 6.30
C HIS A 38 5.38 -4.47 5.92
N PHE A 39 5.93 -4.25 4.73
CA PHE A 39 6.23 -2.92 4.22
C PHE A 39 5.12 -2.46 3.30
N VAL A 40 4.70 -1.22 3.43
CA VAL A 40 3.64 -0.64 2.60
C VAL A 40 4.08 0.72 2.06
N GLU A 41 4.15 0.83 0.74
CA GLU A 41 4.36 2.10 0.05
C GLU A 41 3.01 2.77 -0.17
N LEU A 42 2.86 4.02 0.28
CA LEU A 42 1.61 4.77 0.14
C LEU A 42 1.70 5.70 -1.07
N LYS A 43 0.68 5.65 -1.91
CA LYS A 43 0.54 6.56 -3.05
C LYS A 43 -0.85 7.15 -3.10
N PHE A 44 -0.92 8.40 -3.54
CA PHE A 44 -2.17 9.09 -3.83
C PHE A 44 -2.15 9.54 -5.28
N THR A 45 -3.27 9.38 -5.98
CA THR A 45 -3.40 9.84 -7.37
C THR A 45 -4.80 10.35 -7.67
N THR A 46 -4.90 11.26 -8.62
CA THR A 46 -6.17 11.77 -9.14
C THR A 46 -6.52 11.15 -10.50
N THR A 47 -5.60 10.40 -11.08
CA THR A 47 -5.75 9.73 -12.39
C THR A 47 -5.37 8.26 -12.25
N ASN A 48 -5.18 7.57 -13.38
CA ASN A 48 -4.65 6.20 -13.36
C ASN A 48 -3.13 6.14 -13.23
N LYS A 49 -2.44 7.27 -13.32
CA LYS A 49 -0.98 7.32 -13.23
C LYS A 49 -0.52 7.08 -11.80
N VAL A 50 0.49 6.24 -11.64
CA VAL A 50 1.11 5.95 -10.32
C VAL A 50 2.55 6.48 -10.35
N ASP A 51 2.82 7.47 -9.51
CA ASP A 51 4.13 8.14 -9.46
C ASP A 51 5.08 7.40 -8.52
N LEU A 52 5.66 6.31 -9.03
CA LEU A 52 6.72 5.58 -8.34
C LEU A 52 8.07 6.05 -8.85
N ARG A 53 8.93 6.52 -7.94
CA ARG A 53 10.30 6.93 -8.30
C ARG A 53 11.14 5.69 -8.65
N PRO A 54 12.18 5.83 -9.50
CA PRO A 54 13.05 4.71 -9.85
C PRO A 54 13.64 3.99 -8.64
N SER A 55 14.03 4.72 -7.58
CA SER A 55 14.54 4.14 -6.34
C SER A 55 13.49 3.28 -5.62
N GLN A 56 12.23 3.70 -5.65
CA GLN A 56 11.13 2.95 -5.05
C GLN A 56 10.86 1.67 -5.82
N VAL A 57 10.84 1.74 -7.15
CA VAL A 57 10.67 0.55 -8.00
C VAL A 57 11.82 -0.44 -7.77
N ALA A 58 13.06 0.06 -7.71
CA ALA A 58 14.24 -0.77 -7.48
C ALA A 58 14.17 -1.50 -6.14
N TRP A 59 13.81 -0.78 -5.08
CA TRP A 59 13.71 -1.36 -3.73
C TRP A 59 12.61 -2.41 -3.67
N LEU A 60 11.42 -2.10 -4.19
CA LEU A 60 10.27 -3.01 -4.20
C LEU A 60 10.57 -4.26 -5.03
N THR A 61 11.20 -4.10 -6.19
CA THR A 61 11.58 -5.23 -7.05
C THR A 61 12.59 -6.14 -6.37
N LYS A 62 13.59 -5.55 -5.71
CA LYS A 62 14.61 -6.30 -4.98
C LYS A 62 14.00 -7.14 -3.85
N HIS A 63 12.95 -6.63 -3.23
CA HIS A 63 12.32 -7.25 -2.06
C HIS A 63 10.95 -7.87 -2.37
N LYS A 64 10.67 -8.18 -3.63
CA LYS A 64 9.36 -8.69 -4.06
C LYS A 64 8.95 -10.02 -3.43
N HIS A 65 9.90 -10.78 -2.89
CA HIS A 65 9.63 -12.04 -2.20
C HIS A 65 9.32 -11.86 -0.71
N ALA A 66 9.58 -10.67 -0.18
CA ALA A 66 9.17 -10.31 1.18
C ALA A 66 7.75 -9.76 1.16
N SER A 67 7.16 -9.55 2.34
CA SER A 67 5.83 -8.94 2.43
C SER A 67 5.94 -7.43 2.22
N CYS A 68 5.91 -7.03 0.96
CA CYS A 68 6.01 -5.64 0.53
C CYS A 68 4.83 -5.32 -0.38
N TRP A 69 4.18 -4.19 -0.13
CA TRP A 69 2.90 -3.83 -0.73
C TRP A 69 2.90 -2.38 -1.20
N ILE A 70 2.02 -2.08 -2.14
CA ILE A 70 1.76 -0.74 -2.64
C ILE A 70 0.28 -0.46 -2.43
N LEU A 71 -0.03 0.54 -1.61
CA LEU A 71 -1.39 0.95 -1.32
C LEU A 71 -1.65 2.30 -1.98
N ILE A 72 -2.62 2.34 -2.89
CA ILE A 72 -2.92 3.52 -3.70
C ILE A 72 -4.32 4.00 -3.40
N LYS A 73 -4.43 5.27 -3.01
CA LYS A 73 -5.71 5.96 -2.91
C LYS A 73 -5.90 6.81 -4.15
N LYS A 74 -6.98 6.55 -4.89
CA LYS A 74 -7.35 7.33 -6.07
C LYS A 74 -8.63 8.10 -5.80
N GLN A 75 -8.59 9.41 -6.05
CA GLN A 75 -9.76 10.28 -5.97
C GLN A 75 -9.67 11.33 -7.07
N THR A 76 -10.47 11.16 -8.11
CA THR A 76 -10.42 12.02 -9.30
C THR A 76 -10.91 13.44 -8.98
N LYS A 77 -11.98 13.55 -8.19
CA LYS A 77 -12.55 14.83 -7.75
C LYS A 77 -12.91 14.75 -6.28
N PRO A 78 -12.78 15.86 -5.52
CA PRO A 78 -13.17 15.86 -4.10
C PRO A 78 -14.64 15.48 -3.85
N SER A 79 -15.52 15.72 -4.83
CA SER A 79 -16.94 15.37 -4.76
C SER A 79 -17.21 13.90 -5.02
N GLU A 80 -16.26 13.15 -5.55
CA GLU A 80 -16.40 11.73 -5.86
C GLU A 80 -15.85 10.88 -4.72
N ARG A 81 -16.35 9.64 -4.63
CA ARG A 81 -15.83 8.67 -3.67
C ARG A 81 -14.41 8.27 -4.07
N ALA A 82 -13.53 8.17 -3.07
CA ALA A 82 -12.19 7.67 -3.29
C ALA A 82 -12.19 6.14 -3.45
N GLU A 83 -11.19 5.64 -4.17
CA GLU A 83 -10.94 4.22 -4.34
C GLU A 83 -9.63 3.84 -3.66
N LEU A 84 -9.56 2.62 -3.14
CA LEU A 84 -8.38 2.06 -2.52
C LEU A 84 -7.95 0.83 -3.31
N PHE A 85 -6.68 0.81 -3.74
CA PHE A 85 -6.09 -0.32 -4.48
C PHE A 85 -4.87 -0.83 -3.71
N LEU A 86 -4.80 -2.14 -3.53
CA LEU A 86 -3.65 -2.80 -2.92
C LEU A 86 -2.99 -3.71 -3.94
N PHE A 87 -1.68 -3.51 -4.16
CA PHE A 87 -0.87 -4.33 -5.05
C PHE A 87 0.31 -4.92 -4.30
N LYS A 88 0.83 -6.04 -4.79
CA LYS A 88 2.10 -6.59 -4.33
C LYS A 88 3.27 -5.82 -4.93
N ALA A 89 4.41 -5.86 -4.26
CA ALA A 89 5.63 -5.18 -4.73
C ALA A 89 6.08 -5.66 -6.13
N GLU A 90 5.79 -6.90 -6.49
CA GLU A 90 6.13 -7.45 -7.82
C GLU A 90 5.46 -6.68 -8.97
N ASP A 91 4.39 -5.95 -8.69
CA ASP A 91 3.67 -5.15 -9.69
C ASP A 91 4.24 -3.73 -9.85
N ALA A 92 5.31 -3.37 -9.13
CA ALA A 92 5.84 -2.01 -9.11
C ALA A 92 6.24 -1.49 -10.51
N ILE A 93 6.94 -2.30 -11.29
CA ILE A 93 7.38 -1.91 -12.64
C ILE A 93 6.17 -1.63 -13.54
N ASP A 94 5.20 -2.55 -13.56
CA ASP A 94 3.99 -2.42 -14.38
C ASP A 94 3.14 -1.23 -13.96
N LEU A 95 3.03 -0.98 -12.66
CA LEU A 95 2.31 0.19 -12.15
C LEU A 95 2.99 1.49 -12.57
N LYS A 96 4.30 1.54 -12.52
CA LYS A 96 5.06 2.71 -12.97
C LYS A 96 4.87 2.97 -14.46
N MET A 97 4.94 1.92 -15.28
CA MET A 97 4.90 2.04 -16.74
C MET A 97 3.49 2.27 -17.27
N ASP A 98 2.51 1.55 -16.74
CA ASP A 98 1.14 1.52 -17.30
C ASP A 98 0.09 2.16 -16.39
N GLY A 99 0.42 2.42 -15.14
CA GLY A 99 -0.54 2.92 -14.15
C GLY A 99 -1.56 1.87 -13.73
N LEU A 100 -2.72 2.34 -13.28
CA LEU A 100 -3.78 1.48 -12.75
C LEU A 100 -4.64 0.81 -13.82
N LYS A 101 -4.60 1.31 -15.05
CA LYS A 101 -5.47 0.82 -16.13
C LYS A 101 -5.19 -0.66 -16.40
N ASP A 102 -6.27 -1.47 -16.40
CA ASP A 102 -6.23 -2.90 -16.70
C ASP A 102 -5.36 -3.71 -15.74
N LYS A 103 -5.08 -3.16 -14.54
CA LYS A 103 -4.34 -3.89 -13.50
C LYS A 103 -5.31 -4.54 -12.52
N LYS A 104 -5.00 -5.78 -12.14
CA LYS A 104 -5.78 -6.52 -11.15
C LYS A 104 -5.13 -6.37 -9.77
N PRO A 105 -5.74 -5.60 -8.84
CA PRO A 105 -5.19 -5.47 -7.49
C PRO A 105 -5.46 -6.73 -6.66
N GLU A 106 -4.68 -6.89 -5.59
CA GLU A 106 -4.96 -7.91 -4.58
C GLU A 106 -6.21 -7.57 -3.78
N PHE A 107 -6.50 -6.28 -3.63
CA PHE A 107 -7.70 -5.79 -2.95
C PHE A 107 -8.10 -4.44 -3.54
N HIS A 108 -9.40 -4.22 -3.64
CA HIS A 108 -9.98 -2.96 -4.12
C HIS A 108 -11.28 -2.68 -3.38
N CYS A 109 -11.49 -1.44 -2.97
CA CYS A 109 -12.77 -0.99 -2.46
C CYS A 109 -12.98 0.49 -2.71
N MET A 110 -14.26 0.89 -2.68
CA MET A 110 -14.68 2.28 -2.69
C MET A 110 -14.85 2.78 -1.26
N GLN A 111 -14.75 4.07 -1.06
CA GLN A 111 -15.08 4.73 0.20
C GLN A 111 -16.57 4.48 0.57
N PRO A 112 -16.94 4.16 1.83
CA PRO A 112 -16.07 4.03 3.00
C PRO A 112 -15.19 2.78 2.92
N PHE A 113 -13.90 2.94 3.27
CA PHE A 113 -12.94 1.86 3.07
C PHE A 113 -13.11 0.72 4.08
N ARG A 114 -12.99 -0.50 3.59
CA ARG A 114 -13.02 -1.71 4.41
C ARG A 114 -11.59 -2.03 4.87
N TRP A 115 -11.12 -1.28 5.88
CA TRP A 115 -9.76 -1.37 6.37
C TRP A 115 -9.42 -2.75 6.94
N ASP A 116 -10.36 -3.39 7.62
CA ASP A 116 -10.17 -4.73 8.17
C ASP A 116 -9.89 -5.77 7.07
N ASP A 117 -10.63 -5.72 5.96
CA ASP A 117 -10.42 -6.60 4.82
C ASP A 117 -9.06 -6.35 4.17
N MET A 118 -8.66 -5.09 4.06
CA MET A 118 -7.37 -4.71 3.50
C MET A 118 -6.21 -5.22 4.38
N PHE A 119 -6.29 -5.03 5.69
CA PHE A 119 -5.27 -5.53 6.61
C PHE A 119 -5.22 -7.06 6.62
N PHE A 120 -6.37 -7.71 6.49
CA PHE A 120 -6.43 -9.17 6.36
C PHE A 120 -5.67 -9.66 5.13
N LYS A 121 -5.78 -8.95 4.00
CA LYS A 121 -5.04 -9.27 2.77
C LYS A 121 -3.53 -9.20 2.98
N ILE A 122 -3.05 -8.21 3.72
CA ILE A 122 -1.62 -8.02 3.98
C ILE A 122 -1.11 -9.03 5.00
N ALA A 123 -1.81 -9.15 6.12
CA ALA A 123 -1.29 -9.78 7.33
C ALA A 123 -1.95 -11.12 7.69
N GLY A 124 -3.02 -11.48 6.99
CA GLY A 124 -3.83 -12.65 7.34
C GLY A 124 -4.72 -12.38 8.54
N ALA A 125 -5.36 -13.42 9.06
CA ALA A 125 -6.29 -13.31 10.19
C ALA A 125 -5.57 -12.82 11.45
N PRO A 126 -6.20 -11.91 12.23
CA PRO A 126 -5.65 -11.46 13.50
C PRO A 126 -5.50 -12.58 14.52
#